data_d5b6cbc61a4973b9f16079bc33a168cc
#
_entry.id   d5b6cbc61a4973b9f16079bc33a168cc
#
_cell.length_a   1.000
_cell.length_b   1.000
_cell.length_c   1.000
_cell.angle_alpha   90.00
_cell.angle_beta   90.00
_cell.angle_gamma   90.00
#
_symmetry.space_group_name_H-M   'P 1'
#
loop_
_entity.id
_entity.type
_entity.pdbx_description
1 polymer ?
#
loop_
_entity_poly.entity_id
_entity_poly.type
_entity_poly.pdbx_seq_one_letter_code
_entity_poly.pdbx_strand_id
1 'polypeptide(L)'
;MARITRWISISERCSMLYRMQAFKDLGLPACQHMYIYYLCNHSEGVSQDALAKKVYVNKSSVARSIKTLIDAGYVYREVNEDDKRAYKVYPTKKAYDTLPYIKEAMGKFNEIITDGLKEDEVEELNKLLTKVANNASSYIDLNYED
;
A
#
# COMPACT_ATOMS: atom_id res chain seq x y z
N MET A 1 17.46 23.77 -11.38
CA MET A 1 16.44 22.76 -11.63
C MET A 1 15.97 22.18 -10.29
N ALA A 2 14.69 22.32 -9.95
CA ALA A 2 14.15 21.77 -8.69
C ALA A 2 14.26 20.25 -8.70
N ARG A 3 14.88 19.67 -7.66
CA ARG A 3 15.05 18.22 -7.56
C ARG A 3 13.82 17.61 -6.92
N ILE A 4 12.78 17.37 -7.71
CA ILE A 4 11.51 16.75 -7.28
C ILE A 4 11.77 15.44 -6.54
N THR A 5 12.68 14.60 -7.04
CA THR A 5 13.06 13.32 -6.44
C THR A 5 13.52 13.44 -4.98
N ARG A 6 14.19 14.54 -4.61
CA ARG A 6 14.59 14.80 -3.22
C ARG A 6 13.38 14.92 -2.30
N TRP A 7 12.37 15.68 -2.73
CA TRP A 7 11.18 15.94 -1.92
C TRP A 7 10.32 14.68 -1.78
N ILE A 8 10.17 13.93 -2.87
CA ILE A 8 9.50 12.61 -2.85
C ILE A 8 10.20 11.68 -1.84
N SER A 9 11.53 11.58 -1.89
CA SER A 9 12.30 10.70 -0.99
C SER A 9 12.20 11.12 0.48
N ILE A 10 12.21 12.42 0.78
CA ILE A 10 12.03 12.92 2.16
C ILE A 10 10.63 12.60 2.65
N SER A 11 9.61 12.91 1.84
CA SER A 11 8.21 12.68 2.20
C SER A 11 7.93 11.20 2.46
N GLU A 12 8.48 10.30 1.63
CA GLU A 12 8.31 8.85 1.85
C GLU A 12 9.01 8.35 3.12
N ARG A 13 10.22 8.83 3.42
CA ARG A 13 10.90 8.47 4.67
C ARG A 13 10.12 8.94 5.90
N CYS A 14 9.60 10.16 5.90
CA CYS A 14 8.78 10.69 6.98
C CYS A 14 7.46 9.90 7.10
N SER A 15 6.84 9.59 5.98
CA SER A 15 5.63 8.75 5.92
C SER A 15 5.88 7.36 6.49
N MET A 16 7.02 6.75 6.16
CA MET A 16 7.40 5.44 6.69
C MET A 16 7.57 5.49 8.22
N LEU A 17 8.28 6.49 8.76
CA LEU A 17 8.47 6.66 10.20
C LEU A 17 7.14 6.87 10.93
N TYR A 18 6.24 7.67 10.37
CA TYR A 18 4.90 7.85 10.90
C TYR A 18 4.14 6.52 10.97
N ARG A 19 4.11 5.75 9.87
CA ARG A 19 3.44 4.45 9.80
C ARG A 19 4.02 3.44 10.78
N MET A 20 5.35 3.41 10.95
CA MET A 20 6.00 2.54 11.93
C MET A 20 5.50 2.84 13.34
N GLN A 21 5.36 4.10 13.70
CA GLN A 21 4.83 4.50 15.00
C GLN A 21 3.33 4.24 15.13
N ALA A 22 2.56 4.60 14.13
CA ALA A 22 1.10 4.47 14.16
C ALA A 22 0.64 3.00 14.23
N PHE A 23 1.36 2.09 13.56
CA PHE A 23 0.94 0.68 13.46
C PHE A 23 1.75 -0.28 14.35
N LYS A 24 2.61 0.24 15.25
CA LYS A 24 3.45 -0.60 16.10
C LYS A 24 2.66 -1.62 16.93
N ASP A 25 1.53 -1.20 17.48
CA ASP A 25 0.70 -2.05 18.37
C ASP A 25 -0.15 -3.07 17.60
N LEU A 26 -0.23 -2.95 16.28
CA LEU A 26 -0.90 -3.90 15.40
C LEU A 26 0.01 -5.07 14.99
N GLY A 27 1.30 -5.02 15.34
CA GLY A 27 2.28 -5.99 14.86
C GLY A 27 2.51 -5.95 13.35
N LEU A 28 2.18 -4.82 12.71
CA LEU A 28 2.32 -4.62 11.27
C LEU A 28 3.61 -3.87 10.95
N PRO A 29 4.48 -4.40 10.09
CA PRO A 29 5.54 -3.62 9.46
C PRO A 29 4.98 -2.42 8.68
N ALA A 30 5.75 -1.35 8.60
CA ALA A 30 5.31 -0.03 8.14
C ALA A 30 4.59 0.03 6.78
N CYS A 31 4.84 -0.95 5.91
CA CYS A 31 4.23 -0.98 4.56
C CYS A 31 3.08 -2.00 4.43
N GLN A 32 2.83 -2.84 5.44
CA GLN A 32 1.85 -3.92 5.29
C GLN A 32 0.39 -3.49 5.44
N HIS A 33 0.12 -2.32 6.01
CA HIS A 33 -1.22 -1.74 6.06
C HIS A 33 -1.86 -1.60 4.67
N MET A 34 -1.06 -1.39 3.62
CA MET A 34 -1.51 -1.26 2.23
C MET A 34 -2.19 -2.54 1.73
N TYR A 35 -1.67 -3.71 2.11
CA TYR A 35 -2.29 -4.99 1.73
C TYR A 35 -3.66 -5.15 2.39
N ILE A 36 -3.77 -4.82 3.68
CA ILE A 36 -5.04 -4.86 4.41
C ILE A 36 -6.05 -3.92 3.76
N TYR A 37 -5.64 -2.67 3.50
CA TYR A 37 -6.50 -1.68 2.85
C TYR A 37 -7.00 -2.17 1.50
N TYR A 38 -6.10 -2.70 0.67
CA TYR A 38 -6.44 -3.16 -0.68
C TYR A 38 -7.34 -4.39 -0.64
N LEU A 39 -6.99 -5.41 0.16
CA LEU A 39 -7.73 -6.66 0.24
C LEU A 39 -9.13 -6.46 0.83
N CYS A 40 -9.31 -5.60 1.82
CA CYS A 40 -10.63 -5.31 2.37
C CYS A 40 -11.57 -4.62 1.37
N ASN A 41 -11.04 -4.01 0.32
CA ASN A 41 -11.84 -3.45 -0.78
C ASN A 41 -12.04 -4.44 -1.95
N HIS A 42 -11.49 -5.66 -1.86
CA HIS A 42 -11.55 -6.70 -2.89
C HIS A 42 -11.89 -8.06 -2.23
N SER A 43 -13.10 -8.15 -1.69
CA SER A 43 -13.57 -9.32 -0.92
C SER A 43 -13.63 -10.61 -1.74
N GLU A 44 -13.62 -10.52 -3.07
CA GLU A 44 -13.54 -11.65 -4.02
C GLU A 44 -12.17 -12.35 -4.03
N GLY A 45 -11.23 -11.84 -3.25
CA GLY A 45 -9.85 -12.34 -3.20
C GLY A 45 -8.99 -11.85 -4.36
N VAL A 46 -7.70 -11.70 -4.09
CA VAL A 46 -6.72 -11.14 -5.03
C VAL A 46 -5.52 -12.08 -5.16
N SER A 47 -5.05 -12.31 -6.39
CA SER A 47 -3.82 -13.08 -6.61
C SER A 47 -2.58 -12.32 -6.11
N GLN A 48 -1.53 -13.05 -5.73
CA GLN A 48 -0.28 -12.41 -5.30
C GLN A 48 0.38 -11.60 -6.43
N ASP A 49 0.21 -12.02 -7.69
CA ASP A 49 0.69 -11.27 -8.85
C ASP A 49 -0.05 -9.95 -9.04
N ALA A 50 -1.36 -9.94 -8.88
CA ALA A 50 -2.14 -8.71 -8.92
C ALA A 50 -1.79 -7.77 -7.77
N LEU A 51 -1.54 -8.30 -6.56
CA LEU A 51 -1.04 -7.50 -5.43
C LEU A 51 0.33 -6.89 -5.72
N ALA A 52 1.26 -7.67 -6.29
CA ALA A 52 2.60 -7.18 -6.64
C ALA A 52 2.53 -5.98 -7.59
N LYS A 53 1.74 -6.09 -8.65
CA LYS A 53 1.51 -4.99 -9.59
C LYS A 53 0.88 -3.78 -8.92
N LYS A 54 -0.11 -3.99 -8.06
CA LYS A 54 -0.85 -2.88 -7.43
C LYS A 54 -0.02 -2.10 -6.42
N VAL A 55 0.84 -2.78 -5.65
CA VAL A 55 1.66 -2.14 -4.61
C VAL A 55 3.08 -1.79 -5.09
N TYR A 56 3.39 -2.03 -6.35
CA TYR A 56 4.71 -1.81 -6.94
C TYR A 56 5.86 -2.44 -6.15
N VAL A 57 5.69 -3.70 -5.78
CA VAL A 57 6.67 -4.50 -5.02
C VAL A 57 6.90 -5.81 -5.76
N ASN A 58 8.13 -6.30 -5.80
CA ASN A 58 8.42 -7.56 -6.47
C ASN A 58 7.70 -8.75 -5.81
N LYS A 59 7.46 -9.81 -6.61
CA LYS A 59 6.68 -10.98 -6.20
C LYS A 59 7.21 -11.68 -4.95
N SER A 60 8.54 -11.75 -4.77
CA SER A 60 9.15 -12.38 -3.60
C SER A 60 8.93 -11.58 -2.32
N SER A 61 8.93 -10.25 -2.40
CA SER A 61 8.60 -9.37 -1.27
C SER A 61 7.13 -9.44 -0.91
N VAL A 62 6.24 -9.53 -1.91
CA VAL A 62 4.80 -9.75 -1.67
C VAL A 62 4.58 -11.09 -0.96
N ALA A 63 5.19 -12.17 -1.43
CA ALA A 63 5.06 -13.49 -0.81
C ALA A 63 5.49 -13.47 0.67
N ARG A 64 6.59 -12.79 1.00
CA ARG A 64 7.04 -12.61 2.40
C ARG A 64 6.05 -11.80 3.23
N SER A 65 5.55 -10.70 2.68
CA SER A 65 4.54 -9.85 3.35
C SER A 65 3.25 -10.61 3.61
N ILE A 66 2.77 -11.37 2.64
CA ILE A 66 1.56 -12.19 2.80
C ILE A 66 1.78 -13.28 3.87
N LYS A 67 2.95 -13.92 3.90
CA LYS A 67 3.26 -14.87 4.97
C LYS A 67 3.20 -14.21 6.36
N THR A 68 3.81 -13.06 6.53
CA THR A 68 3.76 -12.29 7.79
C THR A 68 2.32 -11.93 8.18
N LEU A 69 1.50 -11.52 7.21
CA LEU A 69 0.09 -11.17 7.44
C LEU A 69 -0.77 -12.40 7.79
N ILE A 70 -0.46 -13.57 7.23
CA ILE A 70 -1.10 -14.85 7.61
C ILE A 70 -0.73 -15.19 9.05
N ASP A 71 0.55 -15.16 9.40
CA ASP A 71 1.06 -15.46 10.75
C ASP A 71 0.47 -14.51 11.81
N ALA A 72 0.22 -13.24 11.43
CA ALA A 72 -0.44 -12.25 12.27
C ALA A 72 -1.99 -12.33 12.26
N GLY A 73 -2.58 -13.21 11.46
CA GLY A 73 -4.01 -13.45 11.40
C GLY A 73 -4.84 -12.42 10.62
N TYR A 74 -4.22 -11.59 9.80
CA TYR A 74 -4.90 -10.56 9.01
C TYR A 74 -5.45 -11.07 7.68
N VAL A 75 -4.78 -12.05 7.09
CA VAL A 75 -5.19 -12.62 5.80
C VAL A 75 -5.08 -14.13 5.81
N TYR A 76 -5.79 -14.77 4.88
CA TYR A 76 -5.61 -16.16 4.56
C TYR A 76 -5.54 -16.33 3.04
N ARG A 77 -5.10 -17.50 2.59
CA ARG A 77 -5.04 -17.83 1.17
C ARG A 77 -5.75 -19.12 0.87
N GLU A 78 -6.37 -19.14 -0.30
CA GLU A 78 -7.01 -20.33 -0.85
C GLU A 78 -6.47 -20.62 -2.25
N VAL A 79 -6.52 -21.88 -2.68
CA VAL A 79 -6.16 -22.23 -4.05
C VAL A 79 -7.14 -21.57 -5.01
N ASN A 80 -6.62 -20.93 -6.06
CA ASN A 80 -7.46 -20.35 -7.09
C ASN A 80 -8.17 -21.46 -7.87
N GLU A 81 -9.49 -21.43 -7.93
CA GLU A 81 -10.28 -22.45 -8.66
C GLU A 81 -9.99 -22.45 -10.16
N ASP A 82 -9.67 -21.27 -10.73
CA ASP A 82 -9.37 -21.08 -12.15
C ASP A 82 -7.93 -21.51 -12.51
N ASP A 83 -7.00 -21.42 -11.55
CA ASP A 83 -5.61 -21.86 -11.70
C ASP A 83 -5.11 -22.49 -10.40
N LYS A 84 -5.13 -23.79 -10.35
CA LYS A 84 -4.71 -24.60 -9.18
C LYS A 84 -3.24 -24.44 -8.76
N ARG A 85 -2.43 -23.73 -9.57
CA ARG A 85 -1.02 -23.40 -9.26
C ARG A 85 -0.88 -22.06 -8.55
N ALA A 86 -1.96 -21.26 -8.52
CA ALA A 86 -2.00 -19.95 -7.92
C ALA A 86 -2.86 -19.93 -6.66
N TYR A 87 -2.63 -18.94 -5.81
CA TYR A 87 -3.44 -18.68 -4.63
C TYR A 87 -4.10 -17.32 -4.75
N LYS A 88 -5.33 -17.21 -4.24
CA LYS A 88 -5.97 -15.94 -3.92
C LYS A 88 -5.83 -15.65 -2.43
N VAL A 89 -5.61 -14.40 -2.12
CA VAL A 89 -5.46 -13.87 -0.75
C VAL A 89 -6.74 -13.13 -0.37
N TYR A 90 -7.22 -13.40 0.83
CA TYR A 90 -8.47 -12.87 1.38
C TYR A 90 -8.22 -12.19 2.72
N PRO A 91 -8.91 -11.10 3.04
CA PRO A 91 -8.87 -10.50 4.36
C PRO A 91 -9.68 -11.33 5.36
N THR A 92 -9.20 -11.41 6.61
CA THR A 92 -9.94 -11.98 7.73
C THR A 92 -10.83 -10.94 8.39
N LYS A 93 -11.70 -11.38 9.32
CA LYS A 93 -12.45 -10.48 10.20
C LYS A 93 -11.51 -9.48 10.92
N LYS A 94 -10.34 -9.94 11.39
CA LYS A 94 -9.34 -9.08 12.02
C LYS A 94 -8.89 -7.95 11.10
N ALA A 95 -8.72 -8.20 9.81
CA ALA A 95 -8.37 -7.16 8.84
C ALA A 95 -9.47 -6.10 8.72
N TYR A 96 -10.73 -6.54 8.59
CA TYR A 96 -11.87 -5.63 8.54
C TYR A 96 -12.03 -4.82 9.83
N ASP A 97 -11.84 -5.43 11.00
CA ASP A 97 -11.91 -4.75 12.30
C ASP A 97 -10.78 -3.71 12.47
N THR A 98 -9.63 -3.93 11.84
CA THR A 98 -8.46 -3.05 11.90
C THR A 98 -8.51 -1.92 10.85
N LEU A 99 -9.23 -2.12 9.76
CA LEU A 99 -9.29 -1.16 8.64
C LEU A 99 -9.69 0.27 9.05
N PRO A 100 -10.68 0.51 9.93
CA PRO A 100 -11.02 1.86 10.38
C PRO A 100 -9.86 2.58 11.03
N TYR A 101 -9.07 1.89 11.87
CA TYR A 101 -7.89 2.46 12.49
C TYR A 101 -6.81 2.83 11.46
N ILE A 102 -6.58 1.96 10.47
CA ILE A 102 -5.65 2.26 9.37
C ILE A 102 -6.10 3.51 8.61
N LYS A 103 -7.39 3.60 8.28
CA LYS A 103 -7.96 4.77 7.58
C LYS A 103 -7.81 6.06 8.40
N GLU A 104 -8.09 6.01 9.69
CA GLU A 104 -7.94 7.16 10.59
C GLU A 104 -6.48 7.63 10.67
N ALA A 105 -5.54 6.70 10.88
CA ALA A 105 -4.13 7.02 10.96
C ALA A 105 -3.60 7.65 9.66
N MET A 106 -4.00 7.10 8.51
CA MET A 106 -3.60 7.65 7.21
C MET A 106 -4.28 9.01 6.92
N GLY A 107 -5.53 9.18 7.35
CA GLY A 107 -6.23 10.47 7.29
C GLY A 107 -5.51 11.56 8.09
N LYS A 108 -5.15 11.28 9.33
CA LYS A 108 -4.34 12.18 10.17
C LYS A 108 -3.00 12.53 9.53
N PHE A 109 -2.34 11.57 8.90
CA PHE A 109 -1.08 11.87 8.21
C PHE A 109 -1.29 12.79 7.01
N ASN A 110 -2.36 12.59 6.24
CA ASN A 110 -2.71 13.50 5.15
C ASN A 110 -2.94 14.93 5.65
N GLU A 111 -3.67 15.11 6.76
CA GLU A 111 -3.85 16.42 7.37
C GLU A 111 -2.51 17.07 7.76
N ILE A 112 -1.60 16.29 8.36
CA ILE A 112 -0.27 16.78 8.77
C ILE A 112 0.56 17.25 7.56
N ILE A 113 0.59 16.48 6.48
CA ILE A 113 1.42 16.81 5.32
C ILE A 113 0.83 17.90 4.42
N THR A 114 -0.45 18.20 4.57
CA THR A 114 -1.14 19.27 3.83
C THR A 114 -1.37 20.52 4.68
N ASP A 115 -0.88 20.54 5.91
CA ASP A 115 -1.00 21.71 6.79
C ASP A 115 -0.41 22.96 6.13
N GLY A 116 -1.16 24.06 6.15
CA GLY A 116 -0.80 25.31 5.50
C GLY A 116 -1.10 25.40 4.01
N LEU A 117 -1.55 24.32 3.36
CA LEU A 117 -2.04 24.34 1.98
C LEU A 117 -3.53 24.71 1.94
N LYS A 118 -3.92 25.45 0.90
CA LYS A 118 -5.33 25.70 0.60
C LYS A 118 -5.95 24.47 -0.08
N GLU A 119 -7.29 24.41 -0.07
CA GLU A 119 -8.02 23.28 -0.66
C GLU A 119 -7.71 23.09 -2.17
N ASP A 120 -7.64 24.18 -2.93
CA ASP A 120 -7.27 24.16 -4.35
C ASP A 120 -5.81 23.73 -4.59
N GLU A 121 -4.89 24.10 -3.69
CA GLU A 121 -3.50 23.66 -3.73
C GLU A 121 -3.36 22.16 -3.43
N VAL A 122 -4.14 21.63 -2.48
CA VAL A 122 -4.17 20.19 -2.18
C VAL A 122 -4.73 19.42 -3.37
N GLU A 123 -5.78 19.90 -4.01
CA GLU A 123 -6.36 19.28 -5.20
C GLU A 123 -5.38 19.24 -6.36
N GLU A 124 -4.70 20.36 -6.63
CA GLU A 124 -3.70 20.46 -7.69
C GLU A 124 -2.47 19.58 -7.39
N LEU A 125 -1.98 19.58 -6.15
CA LEU A 125 -0.89 18.70 -5.71
C LEU A 125 -1.22 17.23 -5.93
N ASN A 126 -2.44 16.82 -5.61
CA ASN A 126 -2.90 15.44 -5.83
C ASN A 126 -2.91 15.06 -7.32
N LYS A 127 -3.38 15.96 -8.19
CA LYS A 127 -3.34 15.76 -9.64
C LYS A 127 -1.90 15.64 -10.17
N LEU A 128 -1.01 16.49 -9.68
CA LEU A 128 0.40 16.49 -10.10
C LEU A 128 1.15 15.25 -9.60
N LEU A 129 0.95 14.84 -8.34
CA LEU A 129 1.55 13.63 -7.78
C LEU A 129 1.03 12.38 -8.48
N THR A 130 -0.24 12.33 -8.83
CA THR A 130 -0.81 11.24 -9.62
C THR A 130 -0.12 11.11 -10.99
N LYS A 131 0.12 12.24 -11.67
CA LYS A 131 0.87 12.25 -12.93
C LYS A 131 2.31 11.75 -12.75
N VAL A 132 3.00 12.22 -11.70
CA VAL A 132 4.37 11.80 -11.39
C VAL A 132 4.43 10.30 -11.11
N ALA A 133 3.50 9.78 -10.31
CA ALA A 133 3.42 8.36 -9.99
C ALA A 133 3.15 7.51 -11.25
N ASN A 134 2.20 7.92 -12.10
CA ASN A 134 1.89 7.22 -13.35
C ASN A 134 3.09 7.21 -14.32
N ASN A 135 3.82 8.32 -14.45
CA ASN A 135 5.02 8.37 -15.28
C ASN A 135 6.11 7.42 -14.76
N ALA A 136 6.31 7.41 -13.44
CA ALA A 136 7.31 6.54 -12.82
C ALA A 136 6.94 5.07 -12.98
N SER A 137 5.68 4.71 -12.73
CA SER A 137 5.21 3.33 -12.86
C SER A 137 5.28 2.83 -14.31
N SER A 138 4.83 3.64 -15.27
CA SER A 138 4.92 3.28 -16.69
C SER A 138 6.36 3.07 -17.15
N TYR A 139 7.30 3.87 -16.65
CA TYR A 139 8.72 3.67 -16.95
C TYR A 139 9.24 2.34 -16.39
N ILE A 140 8.86 2.00 -15.16
CA ILE A 140 9.24 0.73 -14.51
C ILE A 140 8.64 -0.46 -15.26
N ASP A 141 7.35 -0.42 -15.58
CA ASP A 141 6.65 -1.47 -16.30
C ASP A 141 7.29 -1.75 -17.67
N LEU A 142 7.71 -0.69 -18.40
CA LEU A 142 8.34 -0.82 -19.72
C LEU A 142 9.81 -1.34 -19.69
N ASN A 143 10.54 -1.13 -18.60
CA ASN A 143 11.99 -1.37 -18.58
C ASN A 143 12.41 -2.48 -17.61
N TYR A 144 11.53 -2.93 -16.72
CA TYR A 144 11.86 -3.85 -15.63
C TYR A 144 10.83 -4.98 -15.42
N GLU A 145 9.85 -5.13 -16.32
CA GLU A 145 9.01 -6.34 -16.36
C GLU A 145 9.83 -7.49 -16.97
N ASP A 146 10.17 -8.47 -16.14
CA ASP A 146 10.65 -9.81 -16.57
C ASP A 146 9.46 -10.77 -16.76
#